data_1c8c9961cb31c24b8beaaf2045b62c09
#
_entry.id   1c8c9961cb31c24b8beaaf2045b62c09
#
_cell.length_a   1.000
_cell.length_b   1.000
_cell.length_c   1.000
_cell.angle_alpha   90.00
_cell.angle_beta   90.00
_cell.angle_gamma   90.00
#
_symmetry.space_group_name_H-M   'P 1'
#
loop_
_entity.id
_entity.type
_entity.pdbx_description
1 polymer ?
#
loop_
_entity_poly.entity_id
_entity_poly.type
_entity_poly.pdbx_seq_one_letter_code
_entity_poly.pdbx_strand_id
1 'polypeptide(L)'
;MSLPLFPVTVVGSFPRPEALRRSLRRGVPDADVLEQARVEVLALQEAAGVDIVSEGEQGRDSFFSFIATKLGGVRLMSLAEMLDWVEDKAAFERLLAALDVPAFAIKNPVVEGKLSRKTTLAGDELAWAKSHTGKPVKVALPGPYLLSRSMWVKRLSADTYPTKESLGADVVAVLREELIALRDAGADFVQFDEPVLSEVAFAGPHATHSFMCAALSEKASPESELEFAVELINQVVEGVEGIRTGLHVCRGNWSRDESVLLAGPYDALVPYFARMKVNQLVLEYATERAGSFAPLAALPDDKEIGLGLVNPRTSEIEPVEQLVARVQELLSYRPAESIFLNPDCGFGTFSDRPINTLDVAQKKLESLSLAAQTLRE
;
A
#
# COMPACT_ATOMS: atom_id res chain seq x y z
N MET A 1 15.99 -14.65 12.08
CA MET A 1 15.36 -14.83 13.41
C MET A 1 13.98 -15.42 13.22
N SER A 2 13.54 -16.35 14.08
CA SER A 2 12.14 -16.79 14.08
C SER A 2 11.27 -15.65 14.65
N LEU A 3 10.18 -15.29 13.95
CA LEU A 3 9.21 -14.35 14.46
C LEU A 3 8.41 -15.00 15.61
N PRO A 4 7.92 -14.20 16.58
CA PRO A 4 6.99 -14.72 17.59
C PRO A 4 5.63 -15.02 16.94
N LEU A 5 4.70 -15.67 17.66
CA LEU A 5 3.29 -15.74 17.25
C LEU A 5 2.70 -14.34 17.18
N PHE A 6 1.74 -14.12 16.28
CA PHE A 6 1.07 -12.84 16.07
C PHE A 6 2.07 -11.66 15.94
N PRO A 7 3.04 -11.74 15.00
CA PRO A 7 4.02 -10.67 14.87
C PRO A 7 3.35 -9.34 14.55
N VAL A 8 3.80 -8.27 15.22
CA VAL A 8 3.29 -6.92 14.95
C VAL A 8 4.12 -6.27 13.86
N THR A 9 3.47 -5.70 12.86
CA THR A 9 4.12 -4.98 11.76
C THR A 9 3.34 -3.73 11.39
N VAL A 10 3.87 -2.96 10.44
CA VAL A 10 3.26 -1.76 9.87
C VAL A 10 2.93 -1.98 8.40
N VAL A 11 2.08 -1.14 7.81
CA VAL A 11 1.86 -1.16 6.34
C VAL A 11 3.05 -0.53 5.64
N GLY A 12 3.47 0.67 6.06
CA GLY A 12 4.67 1.32 5.52
C GLY A 12 4.82 2.76 6.00
N SER A 13 3.95 3.65 5.55
CA SER A 13 4.10 5.08 5.69
C SER A 13 3.72 5.64 7.06
N PHE A 14 4.46 6.68 7.48
CA PHE A 14 4.18 7.48 8.69
C PHE A 14 4.01 8.98 8.36
N PRO A 15 3.34 9.75 9.23
CA PRO A 15 3.21 11.20 9.08
C PRO A 15 4.59 11.88 9.02
N ARG A 16 4.76 12.81 8.05
CA ARG A 16 6.00 13.57 7.88
C ARG A 16 5.91 14.89 8.67
N PRO A 17 7.00 15.32 9.35
CA PRO A 17 7.05 16.63 9.97
C PRO A 17 6.88 17.74 8.94
N GLU A 18 6.36 18.91 9.34
CA GLU A 18 6.05 20.02 8.43
C GLU A 18 7.27 20.52 7.64
N ALA A 19 8.45 20.52 8.26
CA ALA A 19 9.69 20.91 7.59
C ALA A 19 10.02 19.98 6.42
N LEU A 20 9.85 18.66 6.60
CA LEU A 20 10.06 17.65 5.56
C LEU A 20 9.00 17.77 4.46
N ARG A 21 7.73 17.96 4.81
CA ARG A 21 6.66 18.17 3.82
C ARG A 21 6.95 19.37 2.91
N ARG A 22 7.43 20.47 3.49
CA ARG A 22 7.83 21.67 2.70
C ARG A 22 8.99 21.39 1.73
N SER A 23 9.96 20.57 2.11
CA SER A 23 11.08 20.21 1.23
C SER A 23 10.64 19.24 0.13
N LEU A 24 9.80 18.25 0.45
CA LEU A 24 9.22 17.31 -0.53
C LEU A 24 8.41 18.04 -1.61
N ARG A 25 7.62 19.06 -1.24
CA ARG A 25 6.89 19.90 -2.24
C ARG A 25 7.82 20.60 -3.23
N ARG A 26 9.05 20.92 -2.83
CA ARG A 26 10.08 21.48 -3.72
C ARG A 26 10.78 20.44 -4.58
N GLY A 27 10.43 19.16 -4.43
CA GLY A 27 10.96 18.05 -5.21
C GLY A 27 12.28 17.48 -4.71
N VAL A 28 12.91 18.07 -3.69
CA VAL A 28 14.16 17.59 -3.09
C VAL A 28 14.02 17.63 -1.57
N PRO A 29 13.94 16.48 -0.90
CA PRO A 29 13.91 16.43 0.56
C PRO A 29 15.19 17.02 1.13
N ASP A 30 15.05 17.80 2.20
CA ASP A 30 16.17 18.27 3.00
C ASP A 30 16.79 17.07 3.72
N ALA A 31 18.08 16.82 3.50
CA ALA A 31 18.75 15.60 3.96
C ALA A 31 18.78 15.46 5.48
N ASP A 32 19.04 16.56 6.21
CA ASP A 32 19.13 16.54 7.67
C ASP A 32 17.74 16.35 8.29
N VAL A 33 16.72 16.98 7.71
CA VAL A 33 15.32 16.84 8.16
C VAL A 33 14.79 15.45 7.86
N LEU A 34 15.14 14.88 6.71
CA LEU A 34 14.79 13.52 6.33
C LEU A 34 15.42 12.51 7.29
N GLU A 35 16.70 12.65 7.56
CA GLU A 35 17.44 11.78 8.49
C GLU A 35 16.79 11.81 9.88
N GLN A 36 16.51 12.98 10.41
CA GLN A 36 15.86 13.12 11.71
C GLN A 36 14.48 12.48 11.75
N ALA A 37 13.67 12.66 10.70
CA ALA A 37 12.35 12.06 10.60
C ALA A 37 12.38 10.52 10.53
N ARG A 38 13.35 9.95 9.81
CA ARG A 38 13.58 8.51 9.75
C ARG A 38 13.94 7.93 11.11
N VAL A 39 14.90 8.56 11.80
CA VAL A 39 15.34 8.15 13.15
C VAL A 39 14.15 8.18 14.12
N GLU A 40 13.36 9.25 14.11
CA GLU A 40 12.18 9.39 14.98
C GLU A 40 11.14 8.30 14.73
N VAL A 41 10.80 8.04 13.46
CA VAL A 41 9.82 7.01 13.08
C VAL A 41 10.30 5.60 13.40
N LEU A 42 11.59 5.30 13.20
CA LEU A 42 12.14 3.99 13.54
C LEU A 42 12.15 3.75 15.05
N ALA A 43 12.62 4.74 15.83
CA ALA A 43 12.63 4.67 17.28
C ALA A 43 11.21 4.52 17.87
N LEU A 44 10.22 5.20 17.28
CA LEU A 44 8.81 5.08 17.66
C LEU A 44 8.31 3.63 17.46
N GLN A 45 8.58 3.01 16.32
CA GLN A 45 8.19 1.62 16.05
C GLN A 45 8.84 0.65 17.04
N GLU A 46 10.12 0.82 17.31
CA GLU A 46 10.84 -0.02 18.26
C GLU A 46 10.31 0.14 19.69
N ALA A 47 10.07 1.38 20.13
CA ALA A 47 9.51 1.68 21.44
C ALA A 47 8.07 1.13 21.60
N ALA A 48 7.27 1.16 20.54
CA ALA A 48 5.92 0.58 20.51
C ALA A 48 5.90 -0.95 20.47
N GLY A 49 7.05 -1.62 20.37
CA GLY A 49 7.15 -3.09 20.38
C GLY A 49 6.86 -3.75 19.03
N VAL A 50 6.94 -3.02 17.91
CA VAL A 50 6.77 -3.57 16.55
C VAL A 50 7.85 -4.62 16.28
N ASP A 51 7.48 -5.77 15.74
CA ASP A 51 8.40 -6.91 15.47
C ASP A 51 9.07 -6.78 14.09
N ILE A 52 8.36 -6.25 13.08
CA ILE A 52 8.87 -6.02 11.72
C ILE A 52 8.66 -4.55 11.38
N VAL A 53 9.75 -3.80 11.28
CA VAL A 53 9.73 -2.34 11.11
C VAL A 53 9.88 -1.91 9.65
N SER A 54 9.59 -0.63 9.35
CA SER A 54 9.86 0.02 8.07
C SER A 54 10.62 1.33 8.26
N GLU A 55 11.21 1.86 7.20
CA GLU A 55 11.80 3.22 7.18
C GLU A 55 10.73 4.32 7.37
N GLY A 56 9.47 3.98 7.16
CA GLY A 56 8.34 4.89 7.33
C GLY A 56 8.00 5.72 6.11
N GLU A 57 8.63 5.44 4.97
CA GLU A 57 8.43 6.13 3.67
C GLU A 57 8.64 7.65 3.75
N GLN A 58 9.55 8.08 4.64
CA GLN A 58 9.69 9.49 4.97
C GLN A 58 10.15 10.34 3.78
N GLY A 59 10.94 9.77 2.86
CA GLY A 59 11.43 10.44 1.66
C GLY A 59 10.43 10.51 0.50
N ARG A 60 9.25 9.88 0.62
CA ARG A 60 8.25 9.78 -0.46
C ARG A 60 7.19 10.89 -0.36
N ASP A 61 6.77 11.42 -1.49
CA ASP A 61 5.60 12.31 -1.59
C ASP A 61 4.27 11.56 -1.44
N SER A 62 4.20 10.36 -1.99
CA SER A 62 3.11 9.39 -1.76
C SER A 62 3.61 7.96 -1.91
N PHE A 63 2.77 6.99 -1.54
CA PHE A 63 3.10 5.56 -1.61
C PHE A 63 3.41 5.05 -3.03
N PHE A 64 3.02 5.76 -4.10
CA PHE A 64 3.21 5.30 -5.48
C PHE A 64 3.85 6.32 -6.43
N SER A 65 3.67 7.64 -6.22
CA SER A 65 4.19 8.66 -7.14
C SER A 65 5.71 8.83 -7.09
N PHE A 66 6.33 8.48 -5.97
CA PHE A 66 7.79 8.57 -5.77
C PHE A 66 8.61 7.83 -6.83
N ILE A 67 8.04 6.79 -7.47
CA ILE A 67 8.72 6.03 -8.51
C ILE A 67 9.03 6.85 -9.76
N ALA A 68 8.31 7.94 -10.02
CA ALA A 68 8.49 8.75 -11.23
C ALA A 68 9.92 9.29 -11.37
N THR A 69 10.58 9.59 -10.26
CA THR A 69 11.98 10.04 -10.25
C THR A 69 12.99 8.92 -10.45
N LYS A 70 12.61 7.69 -10.14
CA LYS A 70 13.41 6.47 -10.18
C LYS A 70 13.34 5.74 -11.54
N LEU A 71 12.34 6.08 -12.36
CA LEU A 71 12.05 5.43 -13.64
C LEU A 71 12.32 6.35 -14.83
N GLY A 72 12.70 5.75 -15.96
CA GLY A 72 12.75 6.40 -17.27
C GLY A 72 11.42 6.23 -18.00
N GLY A 73 11.10 7.19 -18.89
CA GLY A 73 9.87 7.20 -19.67
C GLY A 73 8.63 7.63 -18.88
N VAL A 74 8.80 8.14 -17.65
CA VAL A 74 7.71 8.51 -16.75
C VAL A 74 7.80 10.00 -16.42
N ARG A 75 6.64 10.67 -16.45
CA ARG A 75 6.45 12.05 -16.00
C ARG A 75 5.46 12.10 -14.84
N LEU A 76 5.70 12.98 -13.88
CA LEU A 76 4.77 13.25 -12.79
C LEU A 76 3.80 14.35 -13.21
N MET A 77 2.48 14.06 -13.16
CA MET A 77 1.42 14.99 -13.52
C MET A 77 0.45 15.16 -12.35
N SER A 78 0.06 16.41 -12.07
CA SER A 78 -1.07 16.67 -11.17
C SER A 78 -2.39 16.21 -11.79
N LEU A 79 -3.41 15.95 -10.98
CA LEU A 79 -4.76 15.63 -11.48
C LEU A 79 -5.34 16.79 -12.31
N ALA A 80 -4.96 18.04 -12.01
CA ALA A 80 -5.36 19.19 -12.78
C ALA A 80 -4.75 19.19 -14.21
N GLU A 81 -3.46 18.85 -14.36
CA GLU A 81 -2.82 18.69 -15.66
C GLU A 81 -3.43 17.53 -16.45
N MET A 82 -3.86 16.46 -15.76
CA MET A 82 -4.48 15.32 -16.39
C MET A 82 -5.84 15.65 -17.03
N LEU A 83 -6.56 16.69 -16.57
CA LEU A 83 -7.82 17.17 -17.16
C LEU A 83 -7.72 17.47 -18.67
N ASP A 84 -6.57 17.87 -19.15
CA ASP A 84 -6.36 18.15 -20.58
C ASP A 84 -6.31 16.89 -21.45
N TRP A 85 -6.12 15.74 -20.83
CA TRP A 85 -5.89 14.45 -21.50
C TRP A 85 -7.05 13.47 -21.34
N VAL A 86 -8.07 13.78 -20.51
CA VAL A 86 -9.29 12.96 -20.38
C VAL A 86 -10.31 13.26 -21.46
N GLU A 87 -11.07 12.24 -21.86
CA GLU A 87 -12.14 12.38 -22.85
C GLU A 87 -13.37 13.08 -22.26
N ASP A 88 -13.81 12.69 -21.06
CA ASP A 88 -14.93 13.31 -20.33
C ASP A 88 -14.44 14.13 -19.14
N LYS A 89 -14.07 15.39 -19.42
CA LYS A 89 -13.62 16.34 -18.39
C LYS A 89 -14.65 16.55 -17.28
N ALA A 90 -15.94 16.64 -17.64
CA ALA A 90 -16.99 16.90 -16.67
C ALA A 90 -17.23 15.71 -15.73
N ALA A 91 -17.12 14.47 -16.20
CA ALA A 91 -17.17 13.30 -15.36
C ALA A 91 -15.97 13.24 -14.42
N PHE A 92 -14.79 13.58 -14.90
CA PHE A 92 -13.58 13.61 -14.10
C PHE A 92 -13.59 14.68 -13.02
N GLU A 93 -14.08 15.90 -13.33
CA GLU A 93 -14.28 16.97 -12.34
C GLU A 93 -15.28 16.57 -11.25
N ARG A 94 -16.39 15.94 -11.63
CA ARG A 94 -17.36 15.42 -10.64
C ARG A 94 -16.73 14.36 -9.74
N LEU A 95 -15.90 13.48 -10.30
CA LEU A 95 -15.19 12.46 -9.54
C LEU A 95 -14.21 13.09 -8.54
N LEU A 96 -13.41 14.08 -8.96
CA LEU A 96 -12.48 14.78 -8.07
C LEU A 96 -13.22 15.49 -6.92
N ALA A 97 -14.36 16.10 -7.20
CA ALA A 97 -15.19 16.73 -6.19
C ALA A 97 -15.75 15.71 -5.18
N ALA A 98 -16.13 14.51 -5.63
CA ALA A 98 -16.63 13.44 -4.77
C ALA A 98 -15.53 12.79 -3.89
N LEU A 99 -14.27 12.84 -4.31
CA LEU A 99 -13.15 12.22 -3.60
C LEU A 99 -12.58 13.06 -2.44
N ASP A 100 -13.08 14.27 -2.22
CA ASP A 100 -12.53 15.21 -1.22
C ASP A 100 -11.00 15.41 -1.37
N VAL A 101 -10.52 15.54 -2.61
CA VAL A 101 -9.10 15.66 -2.92
C VAL A 101 -8.81 16.94 -3.71
N PRO A 102 -7.89 17.79 -3.24
CA PRO A 102 -7.41 18.93 -4.02
C PRO A 102 -6.67 18.45 -5.27
N ALA A 103 -7.17 18.81 -6.46
CA ALA A 103 -6.65 18.35 -7.75
C ALA A 103 -5.16 18.67 -8.00
N PHE A 104 -4.60 19.63 -7.28
CA PHE A 104 -3.18 20.02 -7.38
C PHE A 104 -2.27 19.31 -6.37
N ALA A 105 -2.81 18.72 -5.29
CA ALA A 105 -2.03 18.13 -4.22
C ALA A 105 -1.52 16.72 -4.55
N ILE A 106 -2.19 16.02 -5.49
CA ILE A 106 -1.87 14.66 -5.85
C ILE A 106 -1.31 14.62 -7.25
N LYS A 107 -0.17 13.95 -7.37
CA LYS A 107 0.52 13.74 -8.62
C LYS A 107 0.55 12.26 -8.96
N ASN A 108 0.25 11.95 -10.21
CA ASN A 108 0.32 10.61 -10.76
C ASN A 108 1.54 10.46 -11.65
N PRO A 109 2.29 9.35 -11.56
CA PRO A 109 3.26 9.00 -12.58
C PRO A 109 2.51 8.61 -13.86
N VAL A 110 2.90 9.18 -15.00
CA VAL A 110 2.32 8.90 -16.32
C VAL A 110 3.43 8.48 -17.27
N VAL A 111 3.20 7.41 -18.02
CA VAL A 111 4.13 6.90 -19.02
C VAL A 111 3.99 7.71 -20.31
N GLU A 112 5.11 8.30 -20.78
CA GLU A 112 5.23 9.03 -22.05
C GLU A 112 6.28 8.41 -23.00
N GLY A 113 7.01 7.41 -22.53
CA GLY A 113 8.06 6.71 -23.31
C GLY A 113 8.33 5.33 -22.72
N LYS A 114 9.32 4.63 -23.30
CA LYS A 114 9.67 3.26 -22.85
C LYS A 114 10.07 3.27 -21.37
N LEU A 115 9.39 2.46 -20.57
CA LEU A 115 9.67 2.30 -19.15
C LEU A 115 11.03 1.65 -18.95
N SER A 116 11.81 2.19 -18.02
CA SER A 116 13.09 1.62 -17.61
C SER A 116 13.41 1.98 -16.17
N ARG A 117 14.10 1.10 -15.45
CA ARG A 117 14.59 1.36 -14.10
C ARG A 117 15.90 2.14 -14.18
N LYS A 118 15.92 3.37 -13.67
CA LYS A 118 17.14 4.23 -13.62
C LYS A 118 17.98 3.94 -12.37
N THR A 119 17.30 3.74 -11.25
CA THR A 119 17.91 3.46 -9.94
C THR A 119 17.04 2.47 -9.20
N THR A 120 17.50 1.98 -8.05
CA THR A 120 16.66 1.22 -7.12
C THR A 120 15.44 2.06 -6.70
N LEU A 121 14.27 1.43 -6.56
CA LEU A 121 13.05 2.12 -6.14
C LEU A 121 13.10 2.44 -4.64
N ALA A 122 13.45 1.46 -3.81
CA ALA A 122 13.45 1.57 -2.36
C ALA A 122 14.72 1.01 -1.67
N GLY A 123 15.76 0.70 -2.44
CA GLY A 123 17.00 0.12 -1.88
C GLY A 123 17.76 1.08 -0.96
N ASP A 124 17.68 2.37 -1.19
CA ASP A 124 18.23 3.41 -0.31
C ASP A 124 17.51 3.47 1.05
N GLU A 125 16.19 3.31 1.06
CA GLU A 125 15.37 3.22 2.28
C GLU A 125 15.71 1.95 3.07
N LEU A 126 15.83 0.80 2.38
CA LEU A 126 16.23 -0.46 2.98
C LEU A 126 17.62 -0.38 3.59
N ALA A 127 18.61 0.13 2.84
CA ALA A 127 19.99 0.25 3.30
C ALA A 127 20.08 1.13 4.55
N TRP A 128 19.35 2.24 4.57
CA TRP A 128 19.25 3.11 5.73
C TRP A 128 18.65 2.37 6.92
N ALA A 129 17.49 1.74 6.77
CA ALA A 129 16.82 1.02 7.86
C ALA A 129 17.71 -0.11 8.42
N LYS A 130 18.31 -0.94 7.58
CA LYS A 130 19.19 -2.04 7.99
C LYS A 130 20.45 -1.54 8.74
N SER A 131 20.90 -0.31 8.51
CA SER A 131 22.02 0.29 9.25
C SER A 131 21.61 0.85 10.62
N HIS A 132 20.31 1.01 10.90
CA HIS A 132 19.81 1.66 12.11
C HIS A 132 19.02 0.72 13.03
N THR A 133 18.68 -0.50 12.60
CA THR A 133 17.98 -1.48 13.44
C THR A 133 18.50 -2.90 13.28
N GLY A 134 18.38 -3.69 14.34
CA GLY A 134 18.58 -5.14 14.29
C GLY A 134 17.29 -5.93 14.03
N LYS A 135 16.15 -5.27 13.92
CA LYS A 135 14.86 -5.91 13.63
C LYS A 135 14.71 -6.28 12.15
N PRO A 136 13.84 -7.23 11.81
CA PRO A 136 13.41 -7.47 10.44
C PRO A 136 12.83 -6.19 9.81
N VAL A 137 13.19 -5.95 8.54
CA VAL A 137 12.78 -4.74 7.80
C VAL A 137 11.84 -5.11 6.67
N LYS A 138 10.70 -4.42 6.64
CA LYS A 138 9.68 -4.46 5.59
C LYS A 138 9.82 -3.25 4.66
N VAL A 139 9.69 -3.50 3.36
CA VAL A 139 9.66 -2.48 2.32
C VAL A 139 8.33 -2.56 1.58
N ALA A 140 7.63 -1.43 1.44
CA ALA A 140 6.43 -1.33 0.62
C ALA A 140 6.76 -0.78 -0.77
N LEU A 141 6.18 -1.37 -1.81
CA LEU A 141 6.25 -0.94 -3.20
C LEU A 141 4.83 -0.80 -3.76
N PRO A 142 4.58 0.10 -4.70
CA PRO A 142 3.31 0.09 -5.43
C PRO A 142 3.18 -1.22 -6.22
N GLY A 143 1.96 -1.76 -6.27
CA GLY A 143 1.70 -3.02 -6.94
C GLY A 143 1.70 -2.92 -8.47
N PRO A 144 1.91 -4.04 -9.18
CA PRO A 144 2.03 -4.03 -10.63
C PRO A 144 0.71 -3.66 -11.34
N TYR A 145 -0.44 -4.05 -10.79
CA TYR A 145 -1.73 -3.71 -11.38
C TYR A 145 -2.04 -2.22 -11.16
N LEU A 146 -1.83 -1.70 -9.94
CA LEU A 146 -1.93 -0.26 -9.65
C LEU A 146 -1.11 0.55 -10.65
N LEU A 147 0.16 0.20 -10.85
CA LEU A 147 1.06 0.94 -11.75
C LEU A 147 0.62 0.84 -13.22
N SER A 148 0.33 -0.35 -13.70
CA SER A 148 -0.12 -0.56 -15.09
C SER A 148 -1.37 0.25 -15.40
N ARG A 149 -2.26 0.38 -14.42
CA ARG A 149 -3.52 1.08 -14.56
C ARG A 149 -3.39 2.60 -14.38
N SER A 150 -2.63 3.06 -13.37
CA SER A 150 -2.50 4.48 -13.04
C SER A 150 -1.54 5.24 -13.96
N MET A 151 -0.51 4.57 -14.49
CA MET A 151 0.50 5.20 -15.33
C MET A 151 0.11 5.27 -16.81
N TRP A 152 -0.87 4.49 -17.25
CA TRP A 152 -1.30 4.48 -18.64
C TRP A 152 -2.44 5.48 -18.89
N VAL A 153 -2.17 6.49 -19.70
CA VAL A 153 -3.14 7.50 -20.18
C VAL A 153 -3.16 7.43 -21.69
N LYS A 154 -4.26 7.00 -22.28
CA LYS A 154 -4.41 6.66 -23.69
C LYS A 154 -3.75 7.67 -24.64
N ARG A 155 -4.06 8.96 -24.49
CA ARG A 155 -3.54 10.04 -25.34
C ARG A 155 -2.05 10.35 -25.19
N LEU A 156 -1.41 9.87 -24.11
CA LEU A 156 -0.01 10.10 -23.83
C LEU A 156 0.83 8.84 -24.00
N SER A 157 0.24 7.69 -23.67
CA SER A 157 0.96 6.44 -23.54
C SER A 157 0.86 5.55 -24.78
N ALA A 158 -0.22 5.71 -25.59
CA ALA A 158 -0.56 4.74 -26.65
C ALA A 158 0.49 4.61 -27.77
N ASP A 159 1.26 5.66 -28.05
CA ASP A 159 2.33 5.59 -29.05
C ASP A 159 3.46 4.64 -28.63
N THR A 160 3.72 4.51 -27.31
CA THR A 160 4.74 3.62 -26.77
C THR A 160 4.15 2.30 -26.31
N TYR A 161 2.96 2.35 -25.68
CA TYR A 161 2.22 1.22 -25.14
C TYR A 161 0.78 1.27 -25.65
N PRO A 162 0.43 0.49 -26.67
CA PRO A 162 -0.91 0.50 -27.26
C PRO A 162 -2.04 0.22 -26.26
N THR A 163 -1.75 -0.55 -25.22
CA THR A 163 -2.69 -0.89 -24.15
C THR A 163 -1.99 -0.87 -22.77
N LYS A 164 -2.76 -0.81 -21.68
CA LYS A 164 -2.24 -0.94 -20.31
C LYS A 164 -1.60 -2.31 -20.06
N GLU A 165 -2.09 -3.37 -20.74
CA GLU A 165 -1.52 -4.72 -20.66
C GLU A 165 -0.10 -4.75 -21.24
N SER A 166 0.12 -4.03 -22.35
CA SER A 166 1.47 -3.91 -22.94
C SER A 166 2.45 -3.14 -22.04
N LEU A 167 1.97 -2.17 -21.26
CA LEU A 167 2.75 -1.54 -20.20
C LEU A 167 3.01 -2.51 -19.04
N GLY A 168 2.02 -3.34 -18.71
CA GLY A 168 2.08 -4.30 -17.60
C GLY A 168 3.32 -5.20 -17.65
N ALA A 169 3.74 -5.65 -18.84
CA ALA A 169 4.94 -6.46 -18.99
C ALA A 169 6.23 -5.74 -18.54
N ASP A 170 6.38 -4.46 -18.87
CA ASP A 170 7.54 -3.67 -18.44
C ASP A 170 7.46 -3.31 -16.95
N VAL A 171 6.27 -3.06 -16.42
CA VAL A 171 6.04 -2.86 -14.97
C VAL A 171 6.46 -4.11 -14.20
N VAL A 172 6.06 -5.29 -14.66
CA VAL A 172 6.50 -6.57 -14.08
C VAL A 172 8.02 -6.69 -14.08
N ALA A 173 8.67 -6.41 -15.22
CA ALA A 173 10.12 -6.48 -15.32
C ALA A 173 10.83 -5.57 -14.30
N VAL A 174 10.37 -4.31 -14.18
CA VAL A 174 10.91 -3.33 -13.23
C VAL A 174 10.71 -3.77 -11.78
N LEU A 175 9.49 -4.20 -11.41
CA LEU A 175 9.19 -4.59 -10.03
C LEU A 175 9.86 -5.90 -9.64
N ARG A 176 10.01 -6.84 -10.59
CA ARG A 176 10.75 -8.08 -10.36
C ARG A 176 12.24 -7.82 -10.15
N GLU A 177 12.84 -6.95 -10.96
CA GLU A 177 14.23 -6.52 -10.77
C GLU A 177 14.42 -5.87 -9.40
N GLU A 178 13.49 -4.99 -8.97
CA GLU A 178 13.53 -4.37 -7.65
C GLU A 178 13.36 -5.39 -6.52
N LEU A 179 12.41 -6.34 -6.62
CA LEU A 179 12.19 -7.38 -5.62
C LEU A 179 13.46 -8.23 -5.41
N ILE A 180 14.12 -8.61 -6.50
CA ILE A 180 15.38 -9.38 -6.45
C ILE A 180 16.48 -8.53 -5.79
N ALA A 181 16.61 -7.26 -6.18
CA ALA A 181 17.61 -6.36 -5.59
C ALA A 181 17.39 -6.14 -4.10
N LEU A 182 16.14 -5.98 -3.66
CA LEU A 182 15.80 -5.83 -2.23
C LEU A 182 16.08 -7.11 -1.44
N ARG A 183 15.74 -8.30 -1.99
CA ARG A 183 16.10 -9.60 -1.40
C ARG A 183 17.61 -9.71 -1.21
N ASP A 184 18.38 -9.43 -2.25
CA ASP A 184 19.84 -9.56 -2.24
C ASP A 184 20.49 -8.53 -1.31
N ALA A 185 19.84 -7.39 -1.08
CA ALA A 185 20.22 -6.39 -0.08
C ALA A 185 19.76 -6.73 1.36
N GLY A 186 19.05 -7.85 1.55
CA GLY A 186 18.67 -8.35 2.86
C GLY A 186 17.36 -7.83 3.41
N ALA A 187 16.41 -7.44 2.56
CA ALA A 187 15.04 -7.19 2.99
C ALA A 187 14.42 -8.48 3.55
N ASP A 188 13.68 -8.36 4.64
CA ASP A 188 13.00 -9.51 5.25
C ASP A 188 11.60 -9.70 4.69
N PHE A 189 10.97 -8.60 4.24
CA PHE A 189 9.62 -8.59 3.70
C PHE A 189 9.48 -7.48 2.64
N VAL A 190 8.90 -7.81 1.48
CA VAL A 190 8.45 -6.84 0.46
C VAL A 190 6.94 -6.94 0.29
N GLN A 191 6.26 -5.81 0.50
CA GLN A 191 4.82 -5.67 0.33
C GLN A 191 4.52 -4.90 -0.95
N PHE A 192 3.55 -5.40 -1.75
CA PHE A 192 3.00 -4.70 -2.91
C PHE A 192 1.65 -4.10 -2.55
N ASP A 193 1.48 -2.79 -2.75
CA ASP A 193 0.24 -2.08 -2.44
C ASP A 193 -0.67 -2.07 -3.66
N GLU A 194 -1.83 -2.73 -3.54
CA GLU A 194 -2.83 -2.89 -4.59
C GLU A 194 -4.23 -2.41 -4.15
N PRO A 195 -4.37 -1.15 -3.70
CA PRO A 195 -5.66 -0.65 -3.23
C PRO A 195 -6.74 -0.64 -4.33
N VAL A 196 -6.34 -0.57 -5.59
CA VAL A 196 -7.27 -0.50 -6.73
C VAL A 196 -8.06 -1.79 -6.94
N LEU A 197 -7.62 -2.93 -6.39
CA LEU A 197 -8.39 -4.17 -6.41
C LEU A 197 -9.74 -4.03 -5.69
N SER A 198 -9.79 -3.26 -4.60
CA SER A 198 -11.05 -2.95 -3.92
C SER A 198 -12.00 -2.14 -4.79
N GLU A 199 -11.49 -1.19 -5.60
CA GLU A 199 -12.33 -0.47 -6.55
C GLU A 199 -12.94 -1.42 -7.59
N VAL A 200 -12.14 -2.31 -8.15
CA VAL A 200 -12.62 -3.27 -9.15
C VAL A 200 -13.72 -4.16 -8.58
N ALA A 201 -13.53 -4.64 -7.34
CA ALA A 201 -14.46 -5.56 -6.70
C ALA A 201 -15.75 -4.88 -6.20
N PHE A 202 -15.67 -3.62 -5.70
CA PHE A 202 -16.77 -2.96 -4.99
C PHE A 202 -17.42 -1.85 -5.78
N ALA A 203 -16.77 -1.34 -6.83
CA ALA A 203 -17.34 -0.37 -7.74
C ALA A 203 -18.26 -1.05 -8.75
N GLY A 204 -19.55 -1.13 -8.46
CA GLY A 204 -20.57 -1.52 -9.45
C GLY A 204 -20.60 -0.55 -10.63
N PRO A 205 -21.38 -0.84 -11.70
CA PRO A 205 -21.46 -0.01 -12.92
C PRO A 205 -21.94 1.45 -12.67
N HIS A 206 -22.44 1.74 -11.48
CA HIS A 206 -22.89 3.07 -11.04
C HIS A 206 -22.09 3.61 -9.86
N ALA A 207 -20.88 3.09 -9.62
CA ALA A 207 -20.08 3.50 -8.47
C ALA A 207 -19.76 5.00 -8.51
N THR A 208 -20.16 5.68 -7.46
CA THR A 208 -19.82 7.07 -7.19
C THR A 208 -18.43 7.23 -6.59
N HIS A 209 -17.79 6.11 -6.19
CA HIS A 209 -16.50 6.09 -5.54
C HIS A 209 -15.46 5.39 -6.42
N SER A 210 -14.30 5.99 -6.55
CA SER A 210 -13.15 5.46 -7.28
C SER A 210 -11.90 5.71 -6.45
N PHE A 211 -10.86 4.90 -6.67
CA PHE A 211 -9.54 5.27 -6.18
C PHE A 211 -8.98 6.42 -7.02
N MET A 212 -8.50 7.40 -6.34
CA MET A 212 -7.91 8.59 -6.91
C MET A 212 -6.80 8.30 -7.94
N CYS A 213 -5.95 7.33 -7.66
CA CYS A 213 -4.86 6.91 -8.54
C CYS A 213 -5.32 6.09 -9.77
N ALA A 214 -6.59 5.69 -9.83
CA ALA A 214 -7.14 4.90 -10.93
C ALA A 214 -8.27 5.62 -11.69
N ALA A 215 -8.51 6.89 -11.38
CA ALA A 215 -9.64 7.67 -11.88
C ALA A 215 -9.66 7.83 -13.41
N LEU A 216 -8.53 7.69 -14.08
CA LEU A 216 -8.37 7.92 -15.53
C LEU A 216 -8.30 6.65 -16.36
N SER A 217 -8.26 5.47 -15.75
CA SER A 217 -8.05 4.24 -16.49
C SER A 217 -9.35 3.74 -17.13
N GLU A 218 -9.26 3.28 -18.38
CA GLU A 218 -10.33 2.51 -19.01
C GLU A 218 -10.57 1.22 -18.19
N LYS A 219 -11.85 0.92 -17.91
CA LYS A 219 -12.26 -0.25 -17.13
C LYS A 219 -12.76 -1.33 -18.09
N ALA A 220 -12.13 -2.50 -18.04
CA ALA A 220 -12.69 -3.73 -18.58
C ALA A 220 -13.73 -4.33 -17.59
N SER A 221 -14.20 -5.57 -17.82
CA SER A 221 -15.04 -6.21 -16.82
C SER A 221 -14.26 -6.45 -15.52
N PRO A 222 -14.90 -6.43 -14.34
CA PRO A 222 -14.24 -6.71 -13.07
C PRO A 222 -13.46 -8.01 -13.09
N GLU A 223 -14.00 -9.06 -13.70
CA GLU A 223 -13.36 -10.36 -13.82
C GLU A 223 -12.05 -10.27 -14.63
N SER A 224 -12.08 -9.57 -15.78
CA SER A 224 -10.90 -9.39 -16.62
C SER A 224 -9.81 -8.59 -15.92
N GLU A 225 -10.19 -7.55 -15.18
CA GLU A 225 -9.26 -6.71 -14.41
C GLU A 225 -8.61 -7.51 -13.27
N LEU A 226 -9.38 -8.31 -12.55
CA LEU A 226 -8.86 -9.14 -11.46
C LEU A 226 -7.97 -10.28 -11.96
N GLU A 227 -8.32 -10.91 -13.11
CA GLU A 227 -7.44 -11.90 -13.77
C GLU A 227 -6.10 -11.27 -14.16
N PHE A 228 -6.12 -10.09 -14.76
CA PHE A 228 -4.92 -9.36 -15.13
C PHE A 228 -4.06 -9.03 -13.89
N ALA A 229 -4.67 -8.62 -12.79
CA ALA A 229 -3.96 -8.36 -11.53
C ALA A 229 -3.28 -9.61 -10.97
N VAL A 230 -3.97 -10.77 -11.00
CA VAL A 230 -3.38 -12.08 -10.60
C VAL A 230 -2.18 -12.42 -11.47
N GLU A 231 -2.31 -12.25 -12.79
CA GLU A 231 -1.21 -12.53 -13.71
C GLU A 231 0.01 -11.67 -13.42
N LEU A 232 -0.17 -10.36 -13.28
CA LEU A 232 0.92 -9.41 -13.04
C LEU A 232 1.68 -9.71 -11.74
N ILE A 233 0.97 -9.85 -10.61
CA ILE A 233 1.63 -10.08 -9.33
C ILE A 233 2.34 -11.43 -9.30
N ASN A 234 1.76 -12.46 -9.93
CA ASN A 234 2.39 -13.77 -10.01
C ASN A 234 3.68 -13.74 -10.83
N GLN A 235 3.71 -13.00 -11.94
CA GLN A 235 4.92 -12.82 -12.75
C GLN A 235 6.02 -12.06 -11.97
N VAL A 236 5.66 -11.10 -11.12
CA VAL A 236 6.64 -10.38 -10.28
C VAL A 236 7.32 -11.32 -9.29
N VAL A 237 6.54 -12.17 -8.58
CA VAL A 237 7.05 -12.98 -7.47
C VAL A 237 7.51 -14.38 -7.85
N GLU A 238 7.19 -14.86 -9.07
CA GLU A 238 7.46 -16.24 -9.48
C GLU A 238 8.94 -16.62 -9.38
N GLY A 239 9.25 -17.69 -8.63
CA GLY A 239 10.62 -18.21 -8.45
C GLY A 239 11.55 -17.27 -7.65
N VAL A 240 11.04 -16.21 -7.01
CA VAL A 240 11.82 -15.38 -6.09
C VAL A 240 11.66 -15.95 -4.67
N GLU A 241 12.65 -16.72 -4.27
CA GLU A 241 12.71 -17.37 -2.95
C GLU A 241 13.60 -16.60 -1.98
N GLY A 242 13.47 -16.91 -0.66
CA GLY A 242 14.33 -16.34 0.38
C GLY A 242 13.88 -14.97 0.89
N ILE A 243 12.69 -14.51 0.49
CA ILE A 243 12.07 -13.28 0.98
C ILE A 243 10.57 -13.49 1.15
N ARG A 244 9.98 -12.92 2.21
CA ARG A 244 8.52 -12.89 2.36
C ARG A 244 7.94 -11.81 1.44
N THR A 245 6.90 -12.17 0.69
CA THR A 245 6.16 -11.23 -0.15
C THR A 245 4.73 -11.05 0.35
N GLY A 246 4.19 -9.85 0.29
CA GLY A 246 2.83 -9.55 0.69
C GLY A 246 2.09 -8.69 -0.32
N LEU A 247 0.76 -8.75 -0.28
CA LEU A 247 -0.14 -7.91 -1.04
C LEU A 247 -1.03 -7.14 -0.07
N HIS A 248 -0.94 -5.80 -0.10
CA HIS A 248 -1.80 -4.95 0.72
C HIS A 248 -2.99 -4.46 -0.10
N VAL A 249 -4.20 -4.72 0.41
CA VAL A 249 -5.45 -4.33 -0.22
C VAL A 249 -6.35 -3.65 0.79
N CYS A 250 -6.38 -2.32 0.74
CA CYS A 250 -7.24 -1.48 1.57
C CYS A 250 -8.45 -0.94 0.78
N ARG A 251 -9.31 -0.15 1.45
CA ARG A 251 -10.49 0.51 0.85
C ARG A 251 -10.33 2.02 0.72
N GLY A 252 -9.11 2.51 0.86
CA GLY A 252 -8.75 3.92 0.79
C GLY A 252 -8.35 4.51 2.14
N ASN A 253 -7.42 5.46 2.09
CA ASN A 253 -6.85 6.11 3.28
C ASN A 253 -6.47 7.57 2.99
N TRP A 254 -7.27 8.28 2.19
CA TRP A 254 -7.01 9.66 1.80
C TRP A 254 -7.89 10.67 2.55
N SER A 255 -8.94 10.23 3.24
CA SER A 255 -9.85 11.08 3.99
C SER A 255 -10.17 10.50 5.37
N ARG A 256 -10.48 11.39 6.32
CA ARG A 256 -11.06 11.01 7.62
C ARG A 256 -12.56 10.72 7.52
N ASP A 257 -13.21 11.25 6.50
CA ASP A 257 -14.60 10.92 6.19
C ASP A 257 -14.67 9.56 5.51
N GLU A 258 -15.06 8.55 6.25
CA GLU A 258 -15.17 7.18 5.74
C GLU A 258 -16.28 7.01 4.71
N SER A 259 -17.22 7.95 4.61
CA SER A 259 -18.30 7.88 3.62
C SER A 259 -17.84 8.08 2.19
N VAL A 260 -16.66 8.71 1.98
CA VAL A 260 -16.04 8.89 0.65
C VAL A 260 -15.12 7.74 0.26
N LEU A 261 -14.90 6.78 1.16
CA LEU A 261 -14.05 5.62 0.95
C LEU A 261 -14.87 4.42 0.45
N LEU A 262 -14.19 3.43 -0.10
CA LEU A 262 -14.84 2.19 -0.54
C LEU A 262 -15.31 1.35 0.67
N ALA A 263 -16.37 0.57 0.47
CA ALA A 263 -16.87 -0.39 1.45
C ALA A 263 -17.30 -1.68 0.74
N GLY A 264 -17.10 -2.81 1.41
CA GLY A 264 -17.49 -4.13 0.92
C GLY A 264 -16.64 -5.24 1.51
N PRO A 265 -17.19 -6.45 1.69
CA PRO A 265 -16.46 -7.60 2.19
C PRO A 265 -15.50 -8.14 1.12
N TYR A 266 -14.49 -8.91 1.54
CA TYR A 266 -13.48 -9.48 0.63
C TYR A 266 -13.96 -10.70 -0.17
N ASP A 267 -15.23 -11.14 -0.03
CA ASP A 267 -15.77 -12.33 -0.70
C ASP A 267 -15.48 -12.37 -2.20
N ALA A 268 -15.68 -11.25 -2.88
CA ALA A 268 -15.44 -11.12 -4.32
C ALA A 268 -13.94 -11.24 -4.70
N LEU A 269 -13.02 -10.95 -3.77
CA LEU A 269 -11.58 -10.98 -4.00
C LEU A 269 -10.93 -12.31 -3.58
N VAL A 270 -11.52 -13.05 -2.64
CA VAL A 270 -10.95 -14.29 -2.11
C VAL A 270 -10.60 -15.31 -3.20
N PRO A 271 -11.41 -15.57 -4.25
CA PRO A 271 -11.05 -16.51 -5.33
C PRO A 271 -9.78 -16.09 -6.10
N TYR A 272 -9.50 -14.79 -6.19
CA TYR A 272 -8.32 -14.24 -6.83
C TYR A 272 -7.12 -14.27 -5.88
N PHE A 273 -7.31 -13.86 -4.62
CA PHE A 273 -6.29 -13.94 -3.58
C PHE A 273 -5.73 -15.36 -3.41
N ALA A 274 -6.59 -16.37 -3.48
CA ALA A 274 -6.17 -17.78 -3.39
C ALA A 274 -5.18 -18.19 -4.49
N ARG A 275 -5.19 -17.52 -5.65
CA ARG A 275 -4.32 -17.80 -6.80
C ARG A 275 -3.08 -16.92 -6.88
N MET A 276 -3.03 -15.84 -6.10
CA MET A 276 -1.86 -14.97 -6.03
C MET A 276 -0.74 -15.65 -5.26
N LYS A 277 0.47 -15.69 -5.83
CA LYS A 277 1.62 -16.43 -5.29
C LYS A 277 2.39 -15.70 -4.16
N VAL A 278 1.85 -14.61 -3.64
CA VAL A 278 2.41 -13.92 -2.46
C VAL A 278 2.20 -14.75 -1.20
N ASN A 279 3.10 -14.62 -0.22
CA ASN A 279 2.99 -15.31 1.07
C ASN A 279 1.87 -14.75 1.94
N GLN A 280 1.70 -13.42 1.99
CA GLN A 280 0.81 -12.74 2.92
C GLN A 280 -0.18 -11.83 2.22
N LEU A 281 -1.42 -11.82 2.72
CA LEU A 281 -2.45 -10.83 2.38
C LEU A 281 -2.59 -9.85 3.54
N VAL A 282 -2.32 -8.57 3.30
CA VAL A 282 -2.40 -7.50 4.31
C VAL A 282 -3.71 -6.76 4.09
N LEU A 283 -4.69 -7.04 4.96
CA LEU A 283 -6.10 -6.70 4.76
C LEU A 283 -6.63 -5.77 5.85
N GLU A 284 -7.55 -4.89 5.47
CA GLU A 284 -8.21 -3.91 6.33
C GLU A 284 -9.42 -4.54 7.05
N TYR A 285 -9.41 -4.60 8.38
CA TYR A 285 -10.48 -5.17 9.21
C TYR A 285 -10.78 -4.39 10.51
N ALA A 286 -10.22 -3.19 10.69
CA ALA A 286 -10.47 -2.38 11.88
C ALA A 286 -11.88 -1.80 11.94
N THR A 287 -12.61 -1.79 10.82
CA THR A 287 -13.96 -1.23 10.73
C THR A 287 -14.96 -2.24 10.14
N GLU A 288 -16.25 -2.04 10.43
CA GLU A 288 -17.34 -2.91 9.93
C GLU A 288 -17.47 -2.91 8.40
N ARG A 289 -16.89 -1.91 7.70
CA ARG A 289 -16.85 -1.85 6.23
C ARG A 289 -16.22 -3.09 5.59
N ALA A 290 -15.35 -3.78 6.31
CA ALA A 290 -14.64 -4.97 5.84
C ALA A 290 -15.50 -6.25 5.83
N GLY A 291 -16.62 -6.26 6.54
CA GLY A 291 -17.43 -7.47 6.74
C GLY A 291 -16.81 -8.45 7.73
N SER A 292 -17.19 -9.72 7.63
CA SER A 292 -16.74 -10.80 8.52
C SER A 292 -15.45 -11.45 8.04
N PHE A 293 -14.81 -12.27 8.89
CA PHE A 293 -13.65 -13.08 8.55
C PHE A 293 -13.99 -14.38 7.81
N ALA A 294 -15.26 -14.77 7.76
CA ALA A 294 -15.68 -16.05 7.18
C ALA A 294 -15.12 -16.33 5.76
N PRO A 295 -15.02 -15.34 4.84
CA PRO A 295 -14.45 -15.55 3.53
C PRO A 295 -12.99 -16.02 3.55
N LEU A 296 -12.21 -15.65 4.58
CA LEU A 296 -10.80 -16.01 4.71
C LEU A 296 -10.60 -17.52 4.95
N ALA A 297 -11.62 -18.25 5.37
CA ALA A 297 -11.57 -19.72 5.49
C ALA A 297 -11.35 -20.42 4.13
N ALA A 298 -11.68 -19.77 3.02
CA ALA A 298 -11.50 -20.32 1.68
C ALA A 298 -10.09 -20.09 1.09
N LEU A 299 -9.22 -19.35 1.80
CA LEU A 299 -7.84 -19.16 1.38
C LEU A 299 -7.01 -20.44 1.64
N PRO A 300 -6.02 -20.74 0.79
CA PRO A 300 -5.05 -21.81 1.03
C PRO A 300 -4.38 -21.69 2.41
N ASP A 301 -4.00 -22.83 3.00
CA ASP A 301 -3.42 -22.87 4.36
C ASP A 301 -2.05 -22.19 4.45
N ASP A 302 -1.32 -22.13 3.34
CA ASP A 302 -0.01 -21.47 3.24
C ASP A 302 -0.10 -19.94 3.19
N LYS A 303 -1.30 -19.36 3.10
CA LYS A 303 -1.48 -17.90 3.11
C LYS A 303 -1.44 -17.34 4.52
N GLU A 304 -0.55 -16.40 4.74
CA GLU A 304 -0.52 -15.58 5.94
C GLU A 304 -1.51 -14.41 5.82
N ILE A 305 -2.04 -13.96 6.94
CA ILE A 305 -2.96 -12.82 7.05
C ILE A 305 -2.30 -11.71 7.87
N GLY A 306 -1.98 -10.60 7.23
CA GLY A 306 -1.73 -9.33 7.90
C GLY A 306 -3.06 -8.70 8.25
N LEU A 307 -3.48 -8.86 9.49
CA LEU A 307 -4.78 -8.43 9.99
C LEU A 307 -4.74 -6.97 10.42
N GLY A 308 -5.37 -6.09 9.65
CA GLY A 308 -5.60 -4.70 10.00
C GLY A 308 -6.59 -4.59 11.16
N LEU A 309 -6.14 -4.07 12.28
CA LEU A 309 -6.92 -4.02 13.52
C LEU A 309 -7.07 -2.61 14.09
N VAL A 310 -6.22 -1.67 13.69
CA VAL A 310 -6.32 -0.27 14.12
C VAL A 310 -6.56 0.65 12.93
N ASN A 311 -7.49 1.59 13.10
CA ASN A 311 -7.90 2.52 12.05
C ASN A 311 -6.97 3.76 12.05
N PRO A 312 -6.11 3.96 11.05
CA PRO A 312 -5.21 5.10 11.02
C PRO A 312 -5.93 6.44 10.81
N ARG A 313 -7.22 6.44 10.44
CA ARG A 313 -8.01 7.64 10.12
C ARG A 313 -8.59 8.33 11.34
N THR A 314 -8.70 7.62 12.47
CA THR A 314 -9.23 8.17 13.72
C THR A 314 -8.12 8.40 14.74
N SER A 315 -8.34 9.31 15.69
CA SER A 315 -7.45 9.52 16.84
C SER A 315 -7.80 8.63 18.04
N GLU A 316 -8.89 7.87 17.95
CA GLU A 316 -9.27 6.91 18.98
C GLU A 316 -8.27 5.76 19.00
N ILE A 317 -7.86 5.34 20.18
CA ILE A 317 -6.97 4.20 20.36
C ILE A 317 -7.83 2.99 20.69
N GLU A 318 -7.74 1.97 19.88
CA GLU A 318 -8.50 0.74 20.03
C GLU A 318 -8.10 0.02 21.33
N PRO A 319 -9.06 -0.36 22.18
CA PRO A 319 -8.78 -1.09 23.42
C PRO A 319 -8.15 -2.47 23.16
N VAL A 320 -7.17 -2.85 23.97
CA VAL A 320 -6.45 -4.14 23.84
C VAL A 320 -7.41 -5.32 23.82
N GLU A 321 -8.42 -5.33 24.69
CA GLU A 321 -9.41 -6.39 24.80
C GLU A 321 -10.22 -6.53 23.51
N GLN A 322 -10.52 -5.43 22.84
CA GLN A 322 -11.20 -5.47 21.53
C GLN A 322 -10.32 -6.08 20.45
N LEU A 323 -9.04 -5.70 20.42
CA LEU A 323 -8.08 -6.26 19.46
C LEU A 323 -7.90 -7.76 19.68
N VAL A 324 -7.73 -8.20 20.92
CA VAL A 324 -7.63 -9.62 21.30
C VAL A 324 -8.88 -10.38 20.85
N ALA A 325 -10.08 -9.86 21.11
CA ALA A 325 -11.33 -10.51 20.72
C ALA A 325 -11.44 -10.67 19.19
N ARG A 326 -10.99 -9.67 18.42
CA ARG A 326 -10.97 -9.76 16.94
C ARG A 326 -10.00 -10.81 16.43
N VAL A 327 -8.82 -10.95 17.04
CA VAL A 327 -7.90 -12.03 16.68
C VAL A 327 -8.47 -13.40 17.04
N GLN A 328 -9.09 -13.53 18.23
CA GLN A 328 -9.76 -14.78 18.65
C GLN A 328 -10.89 -15.18 17.69
N GLU A 329 -11.64 -14.22 17.15
CA GLU A 329 -12.63 -14.50 16.10
C GLU A 329 -11.97 -15.06 14.84
N LEU A 330 -10.85 -14.48 14.37
CA LEU A 330 -10.12 -14.95 13.19
C LEU A 330 -9.52 -16.35 13.39
N LEU A 331 -9.15 -16.74 14.61
CA LEU A 331 -8.64 -18.07 14.93
C LEU A 331 -9.66 -19.20 14.64
N SER A 332 -10.94 -18.87 14.51
CA SER A 332 -11.95 -19.84 14.05
C SER A 332 -11.82 -20.18 12.56
N TYR A 333 -11.04 -19.43 11.79
CA TYR A 333 -10.88 -19.55 10.35
C TYR A 333 -9.43 -19.76 9.90
N ARG A 334 -8.45 -19.28 10.69
CA ARG A 334 -7.03 -19.30 10.33
C ARG A 334 -6.17 -19.73 11.52
N PRO A 335 -5.09 -20.52 11.29
CA PRO A 335 -4.18 -20.93 12.34
C PRO A 335 -3.36 -19.73 12.85
N ALA A 336 -3.01 -19.77 14.14
CA ALA A 336 -2.31 -18.67 14.83
C ALA A 336 -0.99 -18.26 14.14
N GLU A 337 -0.25 -19.24 13.63
CA GLU A 337 1.05 -19.06 12.98
C GLU A 337 0.96 -18.27 11.69
N SER A 338 -0.24 -18.20 11.07
CA SER A 338 -0.48 -17.46 9.85
C SER A 338 -0.94 -16.01 10.07
N ILE A 339 -1.15 -15.57 11.32
CA ILE A 339 -1.74 -14.27 11.63
C ILE A 339 -0.69 -13.29 12.08
N PHE A 340 -0.60 -12.14 11.39
CA PHE A 340 0.21 -10.97 11.74
C PHE A 340 -0.73 -9.82 12.09
N LEU A 341 -0.32 -8.94 13.00
CA LEU A 341 -1.13 -7.79 13.42
C LEU A 341 -0.56 -6.50 12.83
N ASN A 342 -1.41 -5.70 12.20
CA ASN A 342 -1.00 -4.44 11.59
C ASN A 342 -2.13 -3.39 11.61
N PRO A 343 -1.84 -2.12 11.32
CA PRO A 343 -2.87 -1.12 11.01
C PRO A 343 -3.60 -1.46 9.71
N ASP A 344 -4.82 -0.95 9.55
CA ASP A 344 -5.60 -1.07 8.30
C ASP A 344 -4.87 -0.57 7.06
N CYS A 345 -4.07 0.50 7.24
CA CYS A 345 -3.29 1.13 6.18
C CYS A 345 -2.10 1.89 6.80
N GLY A 346 -1.26 2.53 5.98
CA GLY A 346 -0.20 3.42 6.45
C GLY A 346 -0.75 4.64 7.21
N PHE A 347 -0.01 5.14 8.18
CA PHE A 347 -0.38 6.34 8.94
C PHE A 347 -0.16 7.65 8.19
N GLY A 348 0.57 7.61 7.05
CA GLY A 348 0.94 8.80 6.30
C GLY A 348 1.00 8.59 4.79
N THR A 349 -0.06 8.08 4.17
CA THR A 349 -0.17 7.71 2.76
C THR A 349 0.27 8.82 1.78
N PHE A 350 -0.11 10.06 2.06
CA PHE A 350 0.25 11.26 1.29
C PHE A 350 0.98 12.25 2.18
N SER A 351 2.15 12.73 1.77
CA SER A 351 2.98 13.64 2.56
C SER A 351 2.24 14.93 2.92
N ASP A 352 1.49 15.49 1.98
CA ASP A 352 0.79 16.77 2.15
C ASP A 352 -0.53 16.69 2.92
N ARG A 353 -1.05 15.48 3.16
CA ARG A 353 -2.31 15.24 3.88
C ARG A 353 -2.11 14.22 5.01
N PRO A 354 -1.41 14.57 6.09
CA PRO A 354 -1.31 13.68 7.23
C PRO A 354 -2.71 13.50 7.84
N ILE A 355 -3.16 12.26 7.91
CA ILE A 355 -4.48 11.93 8.49
C ILE A 355 -4.42 12.02 10.00
N ASN A 356 -3.27 11.65 10.60
CA ASN A 356 -3.07 11.64 12.04
C ASN A 356 -1.65 12.13 12.40
N THR A 357 -1.35 12.14 13.71
CA THR A 357 -0.04 12.51 14.25
C THR A 357 0.82 11.29 14.54
N LEU A 358 2.12 11.49 14.72
CA LEU A 358 3.05 10.43 15.15
C LEU A 358 2.67 9.87 16.53
N ASP A 359 2.24 10.70 17.47
CA ASP A 359 1.78 10.29 18.81
C ASP A 359 0.59 9.32 18.74
N VAL A 360 -0.38 9.59 17.87
CA VAL A 360 -1.52 8.69 17.68
C VAL A 360 -1.06 7.38 17.04
N ALA A 361 -0.16 7.43 16.04
CA ALA A 361 0.39 6.24 15.40
C ALA A 361 1.13 5.36 16.44
N GLN A 362 1.95 5.96 17.29
CA GLN A 362 2.66 5.26 18.35
C GLN A 362 1.69 4.54 19.30
N LYS A 363 0.70 5.25 19.85
CA LYS A 363 -0.28 4.68 20.79
C LYS A 363 -1.08 3.53 20.19
N LYS A 364 -1.43 3.61 18.90
CA LYS A 364 -2.10 2.52 18.19
C LYS A 364 -1.19 1.29 18.03
N LEU A 365 0.09 1.48 17.73
CA LEU A 365 1.06 0.40 17.66
C LEU A 365 1.35 -0.22 19.03
N GLU A 366 1.40 0.58 20.11
CA GLU A 366 1.51 0.10 21.49
C GLU A 366 0.32 -0.79 21.85
N SER A 367 -0.91 -0.38 21.50
CA SER A 367 -2.11 -1.20 21.71
C SER A 367 -2.07 -2.52 20.96
N LEU A 368 -1.61 -2.53 19.68
CA LEU A 368 -1.40 -3.75 18.90
C LEU A 368 -0.36 -4.67 19.56
N SER A 369 0.75 -4.12 20.02
CA SER A 369 1.82 -4.89 20.66
C SER A 369 1.38 -5.49 21.98
N LEU A 370 0.61 -4.77 22.77
CA LEU A 370 0.01 -5.30 24.01
C LEU A 370 -1.00 -6.41 23.73
N ALA A 371 -1.82 -6.26 22.67
CA ALA A 371 -2.74 -7.31 22.25
C ALA A 371 -1.98 -8.58 21.81
N ALA A 372 -0.89 -8.43 21.03
CA ALA A 372 -0.04 -9.54 20.65
C ALA A 372 0.59 -10.24 21.86
N GLN A 373 1.06 -9.49 22.86
CA GLN A 373 1.61 -10.06 24.10
C GLN A 373 0.55 -10.87 24.86
N THR A 374 -0.66 -10.31 25.02
CA THR A 374 -1.77 -11.01 25.69
C THR A 374 -2.16 -12.31 24.96
N LEU A 375 -2.10 -12.33 23.62
CA LEU A 375 -2.41 -13.54 22.83
C LEU A 375 -1.31 -14.61 22.88
N ARG A 376 -0.09 -14.25 23.26
CA ARG A 376 1.06 -15.15 23.41
C ARG A 376 1.11 -15.82 24.79
N GLU A 377 0.41 -15.25 25.80
CA GLU A 377 0.27 -15.81 27.16
C GLU A 377 -0.75 -16.96 27.20
#